data_d823c1dcc3c37f3dd32006e6a49df2c2
#
_entry.id   d823c1dcc3c37f3dd32006e6a49df2c2
#
_cell.length_a   1.000
_cell.length_b   1.000
_cell.length_c   1.000
_cell.angle_alpha   90.00
_cell.angle_beta   90.00
_cell.angle_gamma   90.00
#
_symmetry.space_group_name_H-M   'P 1'
#
loop_
_entity.id
_entity.type
_entity.pdbx_description
1 polymer ?
#
loop_
_entity_poly.entity_id
_entity_poly.type
_entity_poly.pdbx_seq_one_letter_code
_entity_poly.pdbx_strand_id
1 'polypeptide(L)'
;ASDPTNGDDTVPVISKQTDLTPDDQLEDAYKQINASLASDLLSEVLKISPYTFEKLVVDLLSKMGYGTVAYGSHATVASGDDGIDGVIMEDKLGFSLIYMQAKEWAPDRVVGQPDIQSFVGAIAGKHGDGLFVTTAKFSQKAKDYANTHHIILIDGERLANLMIEYNFCVSTRKTFEIKAIDTDALAEYQDE
;
A
#
# COMPACT_ATOMS: atom_id res chain seq x y z
N ALA A 1 55.02 -50.26 10.69
CA ALA A 1 53.74 -50.29 11.37
C ALA A 1 52.91 -49.16 10.80
N SER A 2 51.89 -49.52 10.19
CA SER A 2 50.79 -49.06 9.42
C SER A 2 50.18 -47.72 9.80
N ASP A 3 50.08 -46.89 8.82
CA ASP A 3 49.29 -45.69 8.71
C ASP A 3 47.81 -46.03 8.37
N PRO A 4 46.81 -45.35 8.87
CA PRO A 4 45.52 -45.34 8.23
C PRO A 4 45.21 -43.93 7.74
N THR A 5 45.06 -43.83 6.46
CA THR A 5 44.47 -42.76 5.64
C THR A 5 43.10 -42.33 6.16
N ASN A 6 43.00 -41.04 6.46
CA ASN A 6 41.74 -40.37 6.75
C ASN A 6 41.13 -39.89 5.43
N GLY A 7 40.07 -40.54 5.00
CA GLY A 7 39.28 -40.11 3.87
C GLY A 7 38.36 -38.94 4.31
N ASP A 8 38.59 -37.81 3.72
CA ASP A 8 37.73 -36.61 3.84
C ASP A 8 36.53 -36.79 2.88
N ASP A 9 35.43 -37.33 3.41
CA ASP A 9 34.13 -37.36 2.74
C ASP A 9 33.43 -36.00 2.90
N THR A 10 33.91 -35.04 2.14
CA THR A 10 33.12 -33.81 1.90
C THR A 10 31.93 -34.13 0.98
N VAL A 11 30.79 -34.41 1.60
CA VAL A 11 29.50 -34.48 0.91
C VAL A 11 29.22 -33.07 0.30
N PRO A 12 29.05 -32.97 -1.03
CA PRO A 12 28.68 -31.68 -1.60
C PRO A 12 27.28 -31.32 -1.10
N VAL A 13 27.19 -30.20 -0.40
CA VAL A 13 25.91 -29.55 -0.09
C VAL A 13 25.29 -29.12 -1.42
N ILE A 14 24.40 -29.97 -1.93
CA ILE A 14 23.53 -29.61 -3.05
C ILE A 14 22.64 -28.49 -2.54
N SER A 15 23.00 -27.24 -2.87
CA SER A 15 22.10 -26.11 -2.77
C SER A 15 20.84 -26.51 -3.54
N LYS A 16 19.67 -26.55 -2.86
CA LYS A 16 18.38 -26.68 -3.52
C LYS A 16 18.26 -25.49 -4.46
N GLN A 17 18.61 -25.72 -5.74
CA GLN A 17 18.13 -24.86 -6.82
C GLN A 17 16.60 -25.00 -6.77
N THR A 18 15.93 -23.94 -6.43
CA THR A 18 14.49 -23.82 -6.59
C THR A 18 14.20 -24.00 -8.09
N ASP A 19 13.33 -24.95 -8.45
CA ASP A 19 12.87 -25.23 -9.82
C ASP A 19 11.99 -24.06 -10.38
N LEU A 20 12.34 -22.80 -10.06
CA LEU A 20 11.65 -21.60 -10.54
C LEU A 20 12.12 -21.29 -11.96
N THR A 21 11.17 -21.01 -12.84
CA THR A 21 11.47 -20.50 -14.17
C THR A 21 12.12 -19.12 -14.09
N PRO A 22 12.84 -18.65 -15.13
CA PRO A 22 13.36 -17.28 -15.16
C PRO A 22 12.29 -16.21 -14.95
N ASP A 23 11.07 -16.43 -15.43
CA ASP A 23 9.93 -15.53 -15.24
C ASP A 23 9.50 -15.49 -13.77
N ASP A 24 9.39 -16.65 -13.11
CA ASP A 24 9.10 -16.72 -11.68
C ASP A 24 10.16 -16.00 -10.84
N GLN A 25 11.44 -16.17 -11.20
CA GLN A 25 12.56 -15.49 -10.52
C GLN A 25 12.50 -13.97 -10.69
N LEU A 26 12.12 -13.50 -11.88
CA LEU A 26 11.95 -12.07 -12.15
C LEU A 26 10.79 -11.49 -11.34
N GLU A 27 9.64 -12.17 -11.31
CA GLU A 27 8.50 -11.77 -10.50
C GLU A 27 8.82 -11.73 -9.01
N ASP A 28 9.51 -12.73 -8.49
CA ASP A 28 9.91 -12.78 -7.08
C ASP A 28 10.90 -11.68 -6.74
N ALA A 29 11.88 -11.42 -7.60
CA ALA A 29 12.81 -10.31 -7.45
C ALA A 29 12.07 -8.95 -7.47
N TYR A 30 11.12 -8.78 -8.36
CA TYR A 30 10.28 -7.58 -8.44
C TYR A 30 9.45 -7.36 -7.17
N LYS A 31 8.81 -8.42 -6.66
CA LYS A 31 8.05 -8.37 -5.39
C LYS A 31 8.95 -7.98 -4.21
N GLN A 32 10.17 -8.54 -4.14
CA GLN A 32 11.13 -8.20 -3.10
C GLN A 32 11.59 -6.74 -3.18
N ILE A 33 11.88 -6.24 -4.37
CA ILE A 33 12.27 -4.84 -4.60
C ILE A 33 11.13 -3.89 -4.15
N ASN A 34 9.88 -4.19 -4.52
CA ASN A 34 8.74 -3.37 -4.12
C ASN A 34 8.45 -3.45 -2.62
N ALA A 35 8.61 -4.61 -2.00
CA ALA A 35 8.45 -4.76 -0.55
C ALA A 35 9.50 -3.93 0.22
N SER A 36 10.76 -3.94 -0.24
CA SER A 36 11.82 -3.10 0.34
C SER A 36 11.49 -1.62 0.16
N LEU A 37 11.10 -1.22 -1.06
CA LEU A 37 10.72 0.17 -1.35
C LEU A 37 9.53 0.62 -0.49
N ALA A 38 8.52 -0.22 -0.31
CA ALA A 38 7.36 0.08 0.54
C ALA A 38 7.78 0.30 2.01
N SER A 39 8.70 -0.51 2.52
CA SER A 39 9.25 -0.35 3.87
C SER A 39 10.04 0.95 4.03
N ASP A 40 10.90 1.26 3.05
CA ASP A 40 11.70 2.48 3.06
C ASP A 40 10.79 3.72 2.97
N LEU A 41 9.77 3.67 2.08
CA LEU A 41 8.80 4.74 1.89
C LEU A 41 8.00 5.00 3.17
N LEU A 42 7.53 3.95 3.83
CA LEU A 42 6.82 4.08 5.11
C LEU A 42 7.73 4.69 6.19
N SER A 43 9.00 4.32 6.21
CA SER A 43 9.99 4.91 7.12
C SER A 43 10.22 6.41 6.88
N GLU A 44 10.13 6.87 5.63
CA GLU A 44 10.18 8.30 5.32
C GLU A 44 8.86 9.02 5.70
N VAL A 45 7.71 8.39 5.47
CA VAL A 45 6.40 8.92 5.87
C VAL A 45 6.32 9.14 7.39
N LEU A 46 6.93 8.26 8.19
CA LEU A 46 6.97 8.39 9.65
C LEU A 46 7.84 9.55 10.18
N LYS A 47 8.56 10.26 9.30
CA LYS A 47 9.36 11.45 9.67
C LYS A 47 8.58 12.76 9.50
N ILE A 48 7.43 12.72 8.83
CA ILE A 48 6.60 13.92 8.64
C ILE A 48 5.69 14.15 9.84
N SER A 49 5.18 15.38 9.99
CA SER A 49 4.24 15.68 11.06
C SER A 49 2.85 15.07 10.80
N PRO A 50 2.05 14.80 11.85
CA PRO A 50 0.68 14.32 11.68
C PRO A 50 -0.16 15.19 10.73
N TYR A 51 -0.05 16.50 10.82
CA TYR A 51 -0.74 17.44 9.92
C TYR A 51 -0.30 17.27 8.45
N THR A 52 1.01 17.08 8.23
CA THR A 52 1.56 16.85 6.87
C THR A 52 1.14 15.48 6.36
N PHE A 53 0.95 14.50 7.24
CA PHE A 53 0.44 13.17 6.90
C PHE A 53 -1.01 13.24 6.39
N GLU A 54 -1.89 13.99 7.05
CA GLU A 54 -3.25 14.23 6.55
C GLU A 54 -3.23 14.80 5.13
N LYS A 55 -2.37 15.80 4.88
CA LYS A 55 -2.15 16.35 3.53
C LYS A 55 -1.68 15.31 2.54
N LEU A 56 -0.68 14.52 2.90
CA LEU A 56 -0.12 13.47 2.04
C LEU A 56 -1.21 12.48 1.60
N VAL A 57 -2.09 12.07 2.52
CA VAL A 57 -3.17 11.13 2.20
C VAL A 57 -4.17 11.75 1.23
N VAL A 58 -4.56 13.01 1.43
CA VAL A 58 -5.46 13.72 0.50
C VAL A 58 -4.84 13.88 -0.88
N ASP A 59 -3.56 14.26 -0.96
CA ASP A 59 -2.84 14.42 -2.22
C ASP A 59 -2.68 13.07 -2.97
N LEU A 60 -2.47 11.97 -2.22
CA LEU A 60 -2.47 10.61 -2.79
C LEU A 60 -3.83 10.26 -3.39
N LEU A 61 -4.92 10.47 -2.66
CA LEU A 61 -6.28 10.19 -3.14
C LEU A 61 -6.62 11.03 -4.37
N SER A 62 -6.19 12.29 -4.40
CA SER A 62 -6.30 13.14 -5.59
C SER A 62 -5.50 12.60 -6.77
N LYS A 63 -4.29 12.08 -6.53
CA LYS A 63 -3.47 11.40 -7.56
C LYS A 63 -4.14 10.14 -8.10
N MET A 64 -4.91 9.43 -7.26
CA MET A 64 -5.71 8.26 -7.63
C MET A 64 -6.95 8.63 -8.44
N GLY A 65 -7.30 9.92 -8.54
CA GLY A 65 -8.42 10.42 -9.34
C GLY A 65 -9.65 10.85 -8.53
N TYR A 66 -9.59 10.78 -7.21
CA TYR A 66 -10.66 11.30 -6.36
C TYR A 66 -10.63 12.82 -6.28
N GLY A 67 -11.81 13.46 -6.30
CA GLY A 67 -11.93 14.90 -6.10
C GLY A 67 -11.84 15.27 -4.61
N THR A 68 -11.30 16.45 -4.30
CA THR A 68 -11.28 16.96 -2.92
C THR A 68 -12.30 18.08 -2.74
N VAL A 69 -13.19 17.96 -1.75
CA VAL A 69 -14.16 19.01 -1.40
C VAL A 69 -13.57 19.98 -0.40
N ALA A 70 -12.81 19.44 0.58
CA ALA A 70 -12.31 20.21 1.69
C ALA A 70 -11.04 19.56 2.26
N TYR A 71 -10.09 20.40 2.66
CA TYR A 71 -8.80 20.01 3.12
C TYR A 71 -8.46 20.73 4.43
N GLY A 72 -8.18 19.94 5.49
CA GLY A 72 -7.66 20.46 6.75
C GLY A 72 -8.61 21.35 7.56
N SER A 73 -8.11 21.85 8.66
CA SER A 73 -8.81 22.72 9.63
C SER A 73 -9.29 24.08 9.08
N HIS A 74 -9.07 24.37 7.81
CA HIS A 74 -9.50 25.59 7.13
C HIS A 74 -10.68 25.40 6.17
N ALA A 75 -11.09 24.17 5.90
CA ALA A 75 -12.35 23.95 5.21
C ALA A 75 -13.47 24.17 6.22
N THR A 76 -14.30 25.16 5.96
CA THR A 76 -15.41 25.65 6.76
C THR A 76 -16.54 24.64 6.99
N VAL A 77 -16.21 23.41 7.32
CA VAL A 77 -17.12 22.47 7.92
C VAL A 77 -16.68 22.33 9.36
N ALA A 78 -17.28 23.19 10.20
CA ALA A 78 -17.24 23.13 11.65
C ALA A 78 -15.95 22.53 12.24
N SER A 79 -15.00 23.36 12.55
CA SER A 79 -13.93 23.07 13.52
C SER A 79 -14.57 22.65 14.85
N GLY A 80 -14.80 21.34 15.02
CA GLY A 80 -15.51 20.79 16.15
C GLY A 80 -15.95 19.34 15.96
N ASP A 81 -15.90 18.80 14.74
CA ASP A 81 -16.17 17.37 14.51
C ASP A 81 -14.89 16.58 14.79
N ASP A 82 -14.73 16.19 16.05
CA ASP A 82 -13.64 15.37 16.56
C ASP A 82 -13.47 14.09 15.73
N GLY A 83 -12.52 14.09 14.77
CA GLY A 83 -12.10 12.90 14.10
C GLY A 83 -12.36 12.78 12.59
N ILE A 84 -12.70 13.90 11.90
CA ILE A 84 -12.73 13.96 10.43
C ILE A 84 -11.64 14.92 9.96
N ASP A 85 -10.64 14.40 9.25
CA ASP A 85 -9.48 15.16 8.80
C ASP A 85 -9.64 15.65 7.34
N GLY A 86 -10.61 15.08 6.60
CA GLY A 86 -10.92 15.51 5.23
C GLY A 86 -12.24 14.93 4.70
N VAL A 87 -12.75 15.57 3.66
CA VAL A 87 -13.90 15.08 2.89
C VAL A 87 -13.51 15.03 1.42
N ILE A 88 -13.77 13.92 0.78
CA ILE A 88 -13.36 13.60 -0.58
C ILE A 88 -14.61 13.31 -1.41
N MET A 89 -14.63 13.71 -2.65
CA MET A 89 -15.67 13.35 -3.62
C MET A 89 -15.25 12.11 -4.40
N GLU A 90 -16.08 11.08 -4.38
CA GLU A 90 -15.89 9.91 -5.22
C GLU A 90 -16.23 10.21 -6.68
N ASP A 91 -17.23 11.06 -6.90
CA ASP A 91 -17.70 11.46 -8.23
C ASP A 91 -17.54 12.97 -8.47
N LYS A 92 -17.52 13.36 -9.77
CA LYS A 92 -17.32 14.77 -10.18
C LYS A 92 -18.45 15.71 -9.77
N LEU A 93 -19.62 15.18 -9.41
CA LEU A 93 -20.79 15.99 -9.04
C LEU A 93 -20.98 16.07 -7.52
N GLY A 94 -20.20 15.26 -6.75
CA GLY A 94 -20.24 15.26 -5.30
C GLY A 94 -21.46 14.57 -4.70
N PHE A 95 -22.07 13.63 -5.41
CA PHE A 95 -23.15 12.80 -4.87
C PHE A 95 -22.66 11.79 -3.83
N SER A 96 -21.44 11.27 -4.01
CA SER A 96 -20.80 10.35 -3.08
C SER A 96 -19.66 11.05 -2.36
N LEU A 97 -19.77 11.13 -1.03
CA LEU A 97 -18.75 11.71 -0.16
C LEU A 97 -18.04 10.62 0.61
N ILE A 98 -16.74 10.77 0.79
CA ILE A 98 -15.92 9.93 1.64
C ILE A 98 -15.34 10.81 2.76
N TYR A 99 -15.72 10.50 3.99
CA TYR A 99 -15.16 11.13 5.19
C TYR A 99 -13.88 10.42 5.56
N MET A 100 -12.79 11.16 5.69
CA MET A 100 -11.46 10.59 5.94
C MET A 100 -10.96 10.96 7.33
N GLN A 101 -10.37 9.97 8.01
CA GLN A 101 -9.50 10.18 9.16
C GLN A 101 -8.12 9.58 8.84
N ALA A 102 -7.06 10.36 9.09
CA ALA A 102 -5.67 9.96 8.88
C ALA A 102 -4.88 10.06 10.19
N LYS A 103 -4.25 8.97 10.62
CA LYS A 103 -3.49 8.89 11.87
C LYS A 103 -2.09 8.37 11.62
N GLU A 104 -1.12 9.27 11.68
CA GLU A 104 0.29 8.89 11.70
C GLU A 104 0.63 8.37 13.09
N TRP A 105 0.77 7.04 13.19
CA TRP A 105 1.09 6.32 14.43
C TRP A 105 2.27 5.40 14.22
N ALA A 106 2.99 5.10 15.31
CA ALA A 106 4.13 4.19 15.26
C ALA A 106 3.74 2.82 14.65
N PRO A 107 4.59 2.20 13.81
CA PRO A 107 4.27 0.98 13.06
C PRO A 107 3.99 -0.24 13.94
N ASP A 108 4.49 -0.24 15.17
CA ASP A 108 4.27 -1.27 16.18
C ASP A 108 2.95 -1.09 16.95
N ARG A 109 2.30 0.07 16.82
CA ARG A 109 0.96 0.30 17.36
C ARG A 109 -0.06 -0.53 16.59
N VAL A 110 -1.03 -1.06 17.33
CA VAL A 110 -2.18 -1.78 16.76
C VAL A 110 -3.44 -0.96 17.01
N VAL A 111 -4.06 -0.49 15.92
CA VAL A 111 -5.34 0.23 15.96
C VAL A 111 -6.44 -0.73 16.37
N GLY A 112 -7.14 -0.40 17.44
CA GLY A 112 -8.21 -1.21 18.02
C GLY A 112 -9.60 -0.85 17.51
N GLN A 113 -10.57 -1.68 17.88
CA GLN A 113 -11.98 -1.40 17.61
C GLN A 113 -12.44 -0.04 18.18
N PRO A 114 -12.03 0.42 19.39
CA PRO A 114 -12.46 1.71 19.92
C PRO A 114 -12.07 2.91 19.04
N ASP A 115 -10.90 2.84 18.38
CA ASP A 115 -10.46 3.91 17.47
C ASP A 115 -11.43 4.02 16.27
N ILE A 116 -11.82 2.88 15.68
CA ILE A 116 -12.77 2.84 14.57
C ILE A 116 -14.19 3.23 15.03
N GLN A 117 -14.60 2.82 16.23
CA GLN A 117 -15.87 3.22 16.84
C GLN A 117 -15.98 4.74 16.98
N SER A 118 -14.91 5.39 17.43
CA SER A 118 -14.86 6.86 17.53
C SER A 118 -15.07 7.51 16.17
N PHE A 119 -14.38 6.99 15.13
CA PHE A 119 -14.53 7.51 13.76
C PHE A 119 -15.94 7.28 13.19
N VAL A 120 -16.51 6.09 13.38
CA VAL A 120 -17.91 5.80 12.99
C VAL A 120 -18.87 6.78 13.69
N GLY A 121 -18.63 7.07 14.98
CA GLY A 121 -19.38 8.07 15.71
C GLY A 121 -19.30 9.48 15.10
N ALA A 122 -18.11 9.88 14.67
CA ALA A 122 -17.87 11.20 14.05
C ALA A 122 -18.60 11.39 12.70
N ILE A 123 -18.76 10.31 11.93
CA ILE A 123 -19.47 10.33 10.65
C ILE A 123 -20.95 9.95 10.78
N ALA A 124 -21.41 9.58 11.97
CA ALA A 124 -22.81 9.19 12.19
C ALA A 124 -23.78 10.31 11.79
N GLY A 125 -24.80 9.96 10.99
CA GLY A 125 -25.78 10.91 10.47
C GLY A 125 -25.30 11.76 9.27
N LYS A 126 -24.08 11.57 8.82
CA LYS A 126 -23.58 12.16 7.56
C LYS A 126 -23.88 11.21 6.40
N HIS A 127 -24.12 11.76 5.21
CA HIS A 127 -24.30 10.95 4.00
C HIS A 127 -22.93 10.72 3.34
N GLY A 128 -22.47 9.48 3.31
CA GLY A 128 -21.21 9.09 2.68
C GLY A 128 -20.53 7.92 3.41
N ASP A 129 -19.43 7.48 2.83
CA ASP A 129 -18.62 6.39 3.32
C ASP A 129 -17.47 6.88 4.21
N GLY A 130 -16.84 5.97 4.96
CA GLY A 130 -15.71 6.27 5.82
C GLY A 130 -14.41 5.66 5.32
N LEU A 131 -13.32 6.43 5.40
CA LEU A 131 -11.97 6.00 5.10
C LEU A 131 -11.05 6.30 6.29
N PHE A 132 -10.51 5.26 6.90
CA PHE A 132 -9.53 5.40 7.97
C PHE A 132 -8.14 4.98 7.47
N VAL A 133 -7.19 5.89 7.48
CA VAL A 133 -5.81 5.68 7.01
C VAL A 133 -4.85 5.80 8.18
N THR A 134 -3.88 4.88 8.28
CA THR A 134 -2.84 4.96 9.31
C THR A 134 -1.53 4.38 8.81
N THR A 135 -0.42 4.76 9.43
CA THR A 135 0.89 4.14 9.27
C THR A 135 1.06 2.88 10.12
N ALA A 136 0.14 2.62 11.05
CA ALA A 136 0.10 1.46 11.95
C ALA A 136 -0.64 0.26 11.33
N LYS A 137 -0.85 -0.79 12.12
CA LYS A 137 -1.63 -1.98 11.74
C LYS A 137 -2.99 -1.98 12.42
N PHE A 138 -3.96 -2.68 11.84
CA PHE A 138 -5.28 -2.87 12.44
C PHE A 138 -5.38 -4.23 13.13
N SER A 139 -6.02 -4.27 14.31
CA SER A 139 -6.42 -5.51 14.95
C SER A 139 -7.55 -6.20 14.16
N GLN A 140 -7.71 -7.51 14.33
CA GLN A 140 -8.82 -8.23 13.68
C GLN A 140 -10.18 -7.66 14.10
N LYS A 141 -10.36 -7.34 15.38
CA LYS A 141 -11.61 -6.71 15.86
C LYS A 141 -11.89 -5.36 15.21
N ALA A 142 -10.86 -4.56 14.93
CA ALA A 142 -11.02 -3.30 14.22
C ALA A 142 -11.47 -3.53 12.77
N LYS A 143 -10.87 -4.52 12.09
CA LYS A 143 -11.24 -4.90 10.71
C LYS A 143 -12.69 -5.41 10.63
N ASP A 144 -13.09 -6.28 11.54
CA ASP A 144 -14.44 -6.83 11.59
C ASP A 144 -15.48 -5.72 11.84
N TYR A 145 -15.18 -4.82 12.78
CA TYR A 145 -16.03 -3.69 13.09
C TYR A 145 -16.16 -2.71 11.92
N ALA A 146 -15.04 -2.37 11.28
CA ALA A 146 -15.00 -1.51 10.10
C ALA A 146 -15.82 -2.09 8.94
N ASN A 147 -15.68 -3.38 8.68
CA ASN A 147 -16.46 -4.07 7.64
C ASN A 147 -17.96 -4.01 7.90
N THR A 148 -18.40 -4.17 9.15
CA THR A 148 -19.82 -4.07 9.54
C THR A 148 -20.38 -2.66 9.33
N HIS A 149 -19.55 -1.63 9.43
CA HIS A 149 -19.94 -0.22 9.32
C HIS A 149 -19.52 0.44 7.99
N HIS A 150 -19.12 -0.37 7.00
CA HIS A 150 -18.70 0.10 5.67
C HIS A 150 -17.55 1.12 5.71
N ILE A 151 -16.60 0.93 6.64
CA ILE A 151 -15.40 1.75 6.73
C ILE A 151 -14.26 1.06 5.98
N ILE A 152 -13.66 1.76 5.04
CA ILE A 152 -12.44 1.31 4.36
C ILE A 152 -11.24 1.58 5.26
N LEU A 153 -10.39 0.58 5.43
CA LEU A 153 -9.16 0.68 6.22
C LEU A 153 -7.93 0.60 5.29
N ILE A 154 -7.02 1.56 5.47
CA ILE A 154 -5.70 1.58 4.83
C ILE A 154 -4.65 1.62 5.93
N ASP A 155 -3.92 0.52 6.10
CA ASP A 155 -2.77 0.45 6.99
C ASP A 155 -1.48 0.94 6.31
N GLY A 156 -0.37 0.98 7.05
CA GLY A 156 0.90 1.49 6.53
C GLY A 156 1.43 0.72 5.32
N GLU A 157 1.26 -0.60 5.29
CA GLU A 157 1.70 -1.43 4.16
C GLU A 157 0.86 -1.12 2.90
N ARG A 158 -0.45 -1.08 3.03
CA ARG A 158 -1.35 -0.74 1.92
C ARG A 158 -1.13 0.69 1.44
N LEU A 159 -0.90 1.64 2.35
CA LEU A 159 -0.58 3.03 2.01
C LEU A 159 0.67 3.11 1.15
N ALA A 160 1.77 2.49 1.58
CA ALA A 160 3.02 2.49 0.82
C ALA A 160 2.86 1.83 -0.56
N ASN A 161 2.12 0.73 -0.66
CA ASN A 161 1.84 0.05 -1.93
C ASN A 161 1.01 0.95 -2.88
N LEU A 162 0.01 1.67 -2.39
CA LEU A 162 -0.75 2.64 -3.17
C LEU A 162 0.13 3.79 -3.66
N MET A 163 1.04 4.30 -2.82
CA MET A 163 1.98 5.34 -3.22
C MET A 163 2.89 4.86 -4.37
N ILE A 164 3.34 3.61 -4.33
CA ILE A 164 4.15 2.99 -5.39
C ILE A 164 3.32 2.82 -6.67
N GLU A 165 2.12 2.25 -6.58
CA GLU A 165 1.23 1.98 -7.70
C GLU A 165 0.87 3.25 -8.47
N TYR A 166 0.58 4.33 -7.77
CA TYR A 166 0.21 5.61 -8.38
C TYR A 166 1.39 6.56 -8.64
N ASN A 167 2.62 6.08 -8.51
CA ASN A 167 3.84 6.90 -8.64
C ASN A 167 3.77 8.20 -7.81
N PHE A 168 3.33 8.06 -6.56
CA PHE A 168 3.23 9.17 -5.62
C PHE A 168 4.43 9.16 -4.66
N CYS A 169 5.21 10.22 -4.66
CA CYS A 169 6.49 10.34 -3.93
C CYS A 169 7.53 9.28 -4.31
N VAL A 170 7.36 8.61 -5.44
CA VAL A 170 8.32 7.66 -6.03
C VAL A 170 8.55 7.99 -7.50
N SER A 171 9.67 7.52 -8.04
CA SER A 171 9.99 7.66 -9.46
C SER A 171 10.51 6.35 -10.04
N THR A 172 10.18 6.09 -11.30
CA THR A 172 10.66 4.90 -12.01
C THR A 172 12.17 4.99 -12.21
N ARG A 173 12.91 4.05 -11.63
CA ARG A 173 14.37 3.98 -11.73
C ARG A 173 14.84 3.16 -12.94
N LYS A 174 14.06 2.12 -13.30
CA LYS A 174 14.42 1.21 -14.39
C LYS A 174 13.16 0.51 -14.93
N THR A 175 13.15 0.34 -16.26
CA THR A 175 12.08 -0.42 -16.96
C THR A 175 12.72 -1.55 -17.73
N PHE A 176 12.09 -2.73 -17.73
CA PHE A 176 12.48 -3.89 -18.53
C PHE A 176 11.36 -4.24 -19.48
N GLU A 177 11.72 -4.55 -20.72
CA GLU A 177 10.81 -5.10 -21.72
C GLU A 177 11.15 -6.56 -21.97
N ILE A 178 10.21 -7.46 -21.74
CA ILE A 178 10.32 -8.87 -22.09
C ILE A 178 9.68 -9.06 -23.45
N LYS A 179 10.42 -9.61 -24.40
CA LYS A 179 9.95 -9.82 -25.76
C LYS A 179 9.75 -11.31 -26.02
N ALA A 180 8.71 -11.62 -26.78
CA ALA A 180 8.45 -12.94 -27.32
C ALA A 180 8.58 -12.93 -28.84
N ILE A 181 8.70 -14.11 -29.44
CA ILE A 181 8.69 -14.24 -30.89
C ILE A 181 7.28 -13.97 -31.39
N ASP A 182 7.18 -13.07 -32.37
CA ASP A 182 5.95 -12.84 -33.15
C ASP A 182 5.93 -13.85 -34.30
N THR A 183 5.21 -14.95 -34.10
CA THR A 183 5.12 -16.05 -35.09
C THR A 183 4.34 -15.63 -36.32
N ASP A 184 3.38 -14.71 -36.20
CA ASP A 184 2.56 -14.25 -37.32
C ASP A 184 3.40 -13.35 -38.25
N ALA A 185 4.20 -12.45 -37.66
CA ALA A 185 5.15 -11.67 -38.43
C ALA A 185 6.22 -12.51 -39.12
N LEU A 186 6.67 -13.63 -38.48
CA LEU A 186 7.63 -14.56 -39.10
C LEU A 186 7.00 -15.42 -40.20
N ALA A 187 5.71 -15.70 -40.16
CA ALA A 187 5.02 -16.49 -41.18
C ALA A 187 5.09 -15.82 -42.55
N GLU A 188 5.11 -14.50 -42.62
CA GLU A 188 5.26 -13.74 -43.87
C GLU A 188 6.59 -14.00 -44.61
N TYR A 189 7.60 -14.56 -43.93
CA TYR A 189 8.92 -14.88 -44.47
C TYR A 189 9.17 -16.37 -44.67
N GLN A 190 8.15 -17.23 -44.45
CA GLN A 190 8.28 -18.69 -44.56
C GLN A 190 7.69 -19.25 -45.87
N ASP A 191 6.96 -18.46 -46.66
CA ASP A 191 6.31 -18.82 -47.90
C ASP A 191 7.14 -18.43 -49.15
N GLU A 192 8.38 -18.93 -49.26
CA GLU A 192 9.15 -18.98 -50.50
C GLU A 192 9.72 -20.41 -50.79
#